data_f5b192c29205f08c4fa4880efadd53fa
#
_entry.id   f5b192c29205f08c4fa4880efadd53fa
#
_cell.length_a   1.000
_cell.length_b   1.000
_cell.length_c   1.000
_cell.angle_alpha   90.00
_cell.angle_beta   90.00
_cell.angle_gamma   90.00
#
_symmetry.space_group_name_H-M   'P 1'
#
loop_
_entity.id
_entity.type
_entity.pdbx_description
1 polymer ?
#
loop_
_entity_poly.entity_id
_entity_poly.type
_entity_poly.pdbx_seq_one_letter_code
_entity_poly.pdbx_strand_id
1 'polypeptide(L)'
;MSTPTQHAQVLILGSGPAGYTAAVYAARANLKPLLITGMAQGGQLMTTTEVDNWPADVHGVQGPDLMQRFQEHAERFNTQIVFDHIHTVKLEQRPFTLIGDSGTYTCDSLIIATG
;
A
#
# COMPACT_ATOMS: atom_id res chain seq x y z
N MET A 1 16.50 -22.49 2.72
CA MET A 1 16.34 -21.22 3.40
C MET A 1 14.87 -20.84 3.42
N SER A 2 14.32 -20.58 4.58
CA SER A 2 12.91 -20.20 4.68
C SER A 2 12.73 -18.74 4.28
N THR A 3 11.59 -18.42 3.63
CA THR A 3 11.22 -17.03 3.36
C THR A 3 10.95 -16.31 4.68
N PRO A 4 11.38 -15.05 4.81
CA PRO A 4 11.09 -14.29 6.02
C PRO A 4 9.59 -14.10 6.19
N THR A 5 9.14 -14.16 7.44
CA THR A 5 7.74 -13.87 7.78
C THR A 5 7.69 -12.58 8.58
N GLN A 6 6.82 -11.67 8.17
CA GLN A 6 6.62 -10.39 8.83
C GLN A 6 5.15 -10.26 9.22
N HIS A 7 4.91 -9.85 10.47
CA HIS A 7 3.55 -9.62 10.96
C HIS A 7 3.25 -8.14 11.07
N ALA A 8 2.03 -7.75 10.68
CA ALA A 8 1.54 -6.39 10.84
C ALA A 8 0.14 -6.43 11.45
N GLN A 9 -0.17 -5.44 12.27
CA GLN A 9 -1.52 -5.29 12.81
C GLN A 9 -2.52 -4.99 11.69
N VAL A 10 -2.15 -4.07 10.78
CA VAL A 10 -2.93 -3.73 9.59
C VAL A 10 -2.01 -3.88 8.38
N LEU A 11 -2.44 -4.66 7.41
CA LEU A 11 -1.72 -4.81 6.15
C LEU A 11 -2.58 -4.24 5.02
N ILE A 12 -1.95 -3.42 4.17
CA ILE A 12 -2.62 -2.79 3.03
C ILE A 12 -2.02 -3.37 1.76
N LEU A 13 -2.85 -3.96 0.93
CA LEU A 13 -2.42 -4.55 -0.32
C LEU A 13 -2.79 -3.61 -1.46
N GLY A 14 -1.79 -2.96 -2.03
CA GLY A 14 -1.95 -2.01 -3.11
C GLY A 14 -1.35 -0.66 -2.80
N SER A 15 -0.77 -0.01 -3.80
CA SER A 15 -0.03 1.25 -3.67
C SER A 15 -0.56 2.35 -4.60
N GLY A 16 -1.82 2.27 -4.99
CA GLY A 16 -2.51 3.38 -5.64
C GLY A 16 -3.01 4.41 -4.63
N PRO A 17 -3.81 5.39 -5.07
CA PRO A 17 -4.33 6.42 -4.16
C PRO A 17 -5.10 5.85 -2.97
N ALA A 18 -5.90 4.81 -3.18
CA ALA A 18 -6.68 4.19 -2.11
C ALA A 18 -5.77 3.56 -1.06
N GLY A 19 -4.74 2.83 -1.49
CA GLY A 19 -3.81 2.16 -0.58
C GLY A 19 -3.03 3.17 0.27
N TYR A 20 -2.48 4.19 -0.35
CA TYR A 20 -1.74 5.22 0.39
C TYR A 20 -2.66 6.03 1.31
N THR A 21 -3.89 6.31 0.90
CA THR A 21 -4.86 6.99 1.76
C THR A 21 -5.14 6.16 3.00
N ALA A 22 -5.39 4.86 2.84
CA ALA A 22 -5.59 3.96 3.96
C ALA A 22 -4.37 3.95 4.89
N ALA A 23 -3.16 3.94 4.31
CA ALA A 23 -1.92 3.95 5.08
C ALA A 23 -1.78 5.21 5.94
N VAL A 24 -2.09 6.38 5.37
CA VAL A 24 -2.01 7.65 6.12
C VAL A 24 -2.91 7.59 7.35
N TYR A 25 -4.17 7.18 7.18
CA TYR A 25 -5.11 7.15 8.30
C TYR A 25 -4.78 6.07 9.31
N ALA A 26 -4.38 4.88 8.87
CA ALA A 26 -3.99 3.81 9.79
C ALA A 26 -2.73 4.19 10.58
N ALA A 27 -1.76 4.80 9.93
CA ALA A 27 -0.51 5.23 10.57
C ALA A 27 -0.78 6.31 11.62
N ARG A 28 -1.64 7.28 11.28
CA ARG A 28 -2.02 8.33 12.24
C ARG A 28 -2.79 7.78 13.45
N ALA A 29 -3.48 6.67 13.27
CA ALA A 29 -4.15 5.97 14.38
C ALA A 29 -3.18 5.07 15.16
N ASN A 30 -1.89 5.11 14.84
CA ASN A 30 -0.85 4.33 15.51
C ASN A 30 -1.03 2.82 15.35
N LEU A 31 -1.56 2.40 14.21
CA LEU A 31 -1.78 0.98 13.90
C LEU A 31 -0.59 0.32 13.19
N LYS A 32 0.45 1.09 12.91
CA LYS A 32 1.70 0.61 12.31
C LYS A 32 1.46 -0.20 11.03
N PRO A 33 0.85 0.41 10.01
CA PRO A 33 0.48 -0.33 8.81
C PRO A 33 1.70 -0.76 8.01
N LEU A 34 1.55 -1.92 7.37
CA LEU A 34 2.48 -2.42 6.36
C LEU A 34 1.76 -2.34 5.02
N LEU A 35 2.34 -1.63 4.06
CA LEU A 35 1.79 -1.52 2.72
C LEU A 35 2.65 -2.32 1.75
N ILE A 36 2.03 -3.23 1.02
CA ILE A 36 2.69 -4.03 -0.01
C ILE A 36 2.26 -3.49 -1.38
N THR A 37 3.25 -3.09 -2.18
CA THR A 37 3.01 -2.32 -3.40
C THR A 37 2.39 -3.13 -4.54
N GLY A 38 2.69 -4.41 -4.62
CA GLY A 38 2.45 -5.17 -5.84
C GLY A 38 3.54 -4.90 -6.88
N MET A 39 3.29 -5.29 -8.12
CA MET A 39 4.27 -5.14 -9.21
C MET A 39 4.28 -3.72 -9.78
N ALA A 40 3.18 -2.98 -9.67
CA ALA A 40 3.03 -1.65 -10.25
C ALA A 40 2.83 -0.62 -9.13
N GLN A 41 3.93 -0.21 -8.50
CA GLN A 41 3.90 0.81 -7.46
C GLN A 41 3.30 2.10 -8.00
N GLY A 42 2.36 2.70 -7.24
CA GLY A 42 1.67 3.92 -7.65
C GLY A 42 0.44 3.66 -8.51
N GLY A 43 0.23 2.42 -8.97
CA GLY A 43 -0.94 2.05 -9.72
C GLY A 43 -1.05 2.71 -11.08
N GLN A 44 -2.28 2.89 -11.56
CA GLN A 44 -2.53 3.40 -12.90
C GLN A 44 -2.09 4.85 -13.09
N LEU A 45 -2.02 5.63 -12.03
CA LEU A 45 -1.61 7.04 -12.13
C LEU A 45 -0.15 7.19 -12.54
N MET A 46 0.67 6.16 -12.39
CA MET A 46 2.06 6.20 -12.85
C MET A 46 2.18 6.27 -14.36
N THR A 47 1.16 5.85 -15.09
CA THR A 47 1.13 5.90 -16.56
C THR A 47 0.27 7.06 -17.09
N THR A 48 -0.32 7.84 -16.19
CA THR A 48 -1.17 8.99 -16.55
C THR A 48 -0.34 10.25 -16.48
N THR A 49 -0.50 11.14 -17.48
CA THR A 49 0.21 12.41 -17.48
C THR A 49 -0.51 13.46 -16.63
N GLU A 50 -1.66 13.93 -17.07
CA GLU A 50 -2.41 14.96 -16.34
C GLU A 50 -3.55 14.36 -15.52
N VAL A 51 -3.63 14.80 -14.26
CA VAL A 51 -4.73 14.48 -13.36
C VAL A 51 -5.41 15.80 -13.00
N ASP A 52 -6.64 16.01 -13.49
CA ASP A 52 -7.38 17.26 -13.30
C ASP A 52 -8.46 17.17 -12.24
N ASN A 53 -8.74 15.95 -11.80
CA ASN A 53 -9.85 15.71 -10.86
C ASN A 53 -9.38 15.35 -9.46
N TRP A 54 -8.11 15.61 -9.13
CA TRP A 54 -7.65 15.43 -7.76
C TRP A 54 -7.96 16.70 -6.97
N PRO A 55 -8.78 16.60 -5.91
CA PRO A 55 -9.14 17.79 -5.13
C PRO A 55 -7.92 18.47 -4.54
N ALA A 56 -7.94 19.79 -4.50
CA ALA A 56 -6.91 20.68 -4.00
C ALA A 56 -5.76 20.95 -4.97
N ASP A 57 -5.62 20.19 -6.05
CA ASP A 57 -4.67 20.51 -7.12
C ASP A 57 -5.40 21.28 -8.21
N VAL A 58 -5.57 22.58 -8.00
CA VAL A 58 -6.43 23.48 -8.79
C VAL A 58 -6.00 23.54 -10.25
N HIS A 59 -4.71 23.46 -10.51
CA HIS A 59 -4.15 23.58 -11.86
C HIS A 59 -3.78 22.21 -12.45
N GLY A 60 -4.26 21.10 -11.82
CA GLY A 60 -3.89 19.76 -12.22
C GLY A 60 -2.54 19.35 -11.66
N VAL A 61 -2.21 18.07 -11.78
CA VAL A 61 -0.96 17.50 -11.33
C VAL A 61 -0.59 16.34 -12.23
N GLN A 62 0.71 16.10 -12.42
CA GLN A 62 1.16 14.92 -13.14
C GLN A 62 0.96 13.67 -12.27
N GLY A 63 0.49 12.58 -12.90
CA GLY A 63 0.21 11.33 -12.17
C GLY A 63 1.37 10.84 -11.33
N PRO A 64 2.59 10.65 -11.90
CA PRO A 64 3.75 10.21 -11.11
C PRO A 64 4.09 11.15 -9.95
N ASP A 65 4.00 12.46 -10.16
CA ASP A 65 4.28 13.44 -9.11
C ASP A 65 3.27 13.32 -7.97
N LEU A 66 1.99 13.15 -8.30
CA LEU A 66 0.94 12.94 -7.31
C LEU A 66 1.21 11.68 -6.49
N MET A 67 1.58 10.60 -7.16
CA MET A 67 1.84 9.33 -6.47
C MET A 67 3.07 9.41 -5.59
N GLN A 68 4.09 10.16 -5.96
CA GLN A 68 5.23 10.41 -5.10
C GLN A 68 4.83 11.15 -3.84
N ARG A 69 3.95 12.15 -3.97
CA ARG A 69 3.42 12.87 -2.80
C ARG A 69 2.61 11.96 -1.87
N PHE A 70 1.82 11.05 -2.43
CA PHE A 70 1.11 10.04 -1.65
C PHE A 70 2.07 9.17 -0.86
N GLN A 71 3.12 8.68 -1.51
CA GLN A 71 4.11 7.83 -0.87
C GLN A 71 4.81 8.55 0.28
N GLU A 72 5.28 9.77 0.03
CA GLU A 72 5.95 10.59 1.05
C GLU A 72 5.02 10.87 2.23
N HIS A 73 3.74 11.09 1.96
CA HIS A 73 2.76 11.35 3.01
C HIS A 73 2.57 10.12 3.90
N ALA A 74 2.46 8.94 3.32
CA ALA A 74 2.36 7.70 4.08
C ALA A 74 3.64 7.44 4.89
N GLU A 75 4.80 7.70 4.31
CA GLU A 75 6.08 7.51 4.98
C GLU A 75 6.30 8.50 6.12
N ARG A 76 5.72 9.69 6.02
CA ARG A 76 5.81 10.70 7.09
C ARG A 76 5.30 10.14 8.43
N PHE A 77 4.29 9.28 8.40
CA PHE A 77 3.71 8.71 9.61
C PHE A 77 4.22 7.29 9.89
N ASN A 78 5.38 6.94 9.31
CA ASN A 78 6.09 5.69 9.55
C ASN A 78 5.37 4.45 8.98
N THR A 79 4.64 4.61 7.89
CA THR A 79 4.14 3.46 7.15
C THR A 79 5.33 2.68 6.59
N GLN A 80 5.37 1.39 6.85
CA GLN A 80 6.36 0.52 6.24
C GLN A 80 5.88 0.12 4.85
N ILE A 81 6.71 0.34 3.84
CA ILE A 81 6.38 0.03 2.46
C ILE A 81 7.30 -1.08 1.97
N VAL A 82 6.70 -2.14 1.45
CA VAL A 82 7.42 -3.32 0.96
C VAL A 82 7.09 -3.52 -0.51
N PHE A 83 8.13 -3.71 -1.33
CA PHE A 83 8.00 -3.99 -2.75
C PHE A 83 7.93 -5.49 -2.94
N ASP A 84 6.73 -6.02 -3.13
CA ASP A 84 6.52 -7.44 -3.32
C ASP A 84 5.23 -7.66 -4.11
N HIS A 85 5.13 -8.80 -4.75
CA HIS A 85 3.94 -9.25 -5.45
C HIS A 85 3.32 -10.40 -4.67
N ILE A 86 2.10 -10.19 -4.17
CA ILE A 86 1.37 -11.21 -3.44
C ILE A 86 0.62 -12.09 -4.45
N HIS A 87 0.85 -13.39 -4.40
CA HIS A 87 0.19 -14.35 -5.29
C HIS A 87 -0.79 -15.28 -4.56
N THR A 88 -0.72 -15.35 -3.22
CA THR A 88 -1.59 -16.24 -2.44
C THR A 88 -2.03 -15.54 -1.17
N VAL A 89 -3.33 -15.59 -0.89
CA VAL A 89 -3.92 -15.00 0.31
C VAL A 89 -4.76 -16.07 1.00
N LYS A 90 -4.55 -16.27 2.31
CA LYS A 90 -5.28 -17.24 3.12
C LYS A 90 -6.06 -16.50 4.19
N LEU A 91 -7.38 -16.51 4.07
CA LEU A 91 -8.28 -15.75 4.92
C LEU A 91 -9.17 -16.61 5.83
N GLU A 92 -8.94 -17.91 5.88
CA GLU A 92 -9.80 -18.84 6.60
C GLU A 92 -9.71 -18.69 8.11
N GLN A 93 -8.57 -18.19 8.60
CA GLN A 93 -8.38 -17.96 10.04
C GLN A 93 -7.45 -16.78 10.25
N ARG A 94 -7.49 -16.21 11.43
CA ARG A 94 -6.59 -15.13 11.84
C ARG A 94 -5.42 -15.70 12.63
N PRO A 95 -4.20 -15.11 12.45
CA PRO A 95 -3.92 -14.01 11.53
C PRO A 95 -4.02 -14.43 10.07
N PHE A 96 -4.42 -13.50 9.22
CA PHE A 96 -4.46 -13.76 7.78
C PHE A 96 -3.03 -13.89 7.25
N THR A 97 -2.85 -14.75 6.26
CA THR A 97 -1.53 -15.01 5.66
C THR A 97 -1.51 -14.58 4.20
N LEU A 98 -0.49 -13.82 3.82
CA LEU A 98 -0.24 -13.43 2.44
C LEU A 98 1.14 -13.92 2.03
N ILE A 99 1.23 -14.59 0.89
CA ILE A 99 2.47 -15.14 0.38
C ILE A 99 2.86 -14.39 -0.88
N GLY A 100 4.04 -13.79 -0.86
CA GLY A 100 4.60 -13.05 -1.96
C GLY A 100 5.80 -13.73 -2.58
N ASP A 101 6.31 -13.14 -3.65
CA ASP A 101 7.51 -13.65 -4.33
C ASP A 101 8.74 -13.54 -3.45
N SER A 102 8.79 -12.55 -2.57
CA SER A 102 9.96 -12.26 -1.74
C SER A 102 9.79 -12.62 -0.27
N GLY A 103 8.58 -12.83 0.19
CA GLY A 103 8.36 -13.11 1.61
C GLY A 103 6.94 -13.55 1.92
N THR A 104 6.73 -13.88 3.19
CA THR A 104 5.43 -14.24 3.73
C THR A 104 5.04 -13.20 4.78
N TYR A 105 3.76 -12.83 4.78
CA TYR A 105 3.24 -11.78 5.66
C TYR A 105 2.01 -12.28 6.39
N THR A 106 1.88 -11.87 7.64
CA THR A 106 0.65 -12.12 8.40
C THR A 106 0.09 -10.79 8.90
N CYS A 107 -1.21 -10.75 9.11
CA CYS A 107 -1.86 -9.55 9.63
C CYS A 107 -3.12 -9.89 10.40
N ASP A 108 -3.48 -8.97 11.30
CA ASP A 108 -4.74 -9.08 12.04
C ASP A 108 -5.91 -8.55 11.23
N SER A 109 -5.66 -7.51 10.44
CA SER A 109 -6.66 -6.90 9.55
C SER A 109 -6.03 -6.63 8.19
N LEU A 110 -6.80 -6.82 7.13
CA LEU A 110 -6.33 -6.66 5.75
C LEU A 110 -7.22 -5.65 5.02
N ILE A 111 -6.58 -4.70 4.37
CA ILE A 111 -7.26 -3.75 3.46
C ILE A 111 -6.81 -4.09 2.05
N ILE A 112 -7.75 -4.43 1.18
CA ILE A 112 -7.47 -4.74 -0.21
C ILE A 112 -7.73 -3.49 -1.05
N ALA A 113 -6.67 -2.95 -1.62
CA ALA A 113 -6.71 -1.71 -2.42
C ALA A 113 -5.91 -1.86 -3.70
N THR A 114 -6.10 -2.98 -4.38
CA THR A 114 -5.31 -3.34 -5.56
C THR A 114 -5.72 -2.58 -6.83
N GLY A 115 -6.87 -1.95 -6.81
CA GLY A 115 -7.37 -1.22 -7.98
C GLY A 115 -8.05 -2.05 -9.04
#